data_8228afdf358aaa78259eaac8d0f8a988
#
_entry.id   8228afdf358aaa78259eaac8d0f8a988
#
_cell.length_a   1.000
_cell.length_b   1.000
_cell.length_c   1.000
_cell.angle_alpha   90.00
_cell.angle_beta   90.00
_cell.angle_gamma   90.00
#
_symmetry.space_group_name_H-M   'P 1'
#
loop_
_entity.id
_entity.type
_entity.pdbx_description
1 polymer ?
#
loop_
_entity_poly.entity_id
_entity_poly.type
_entity_poly.pdbx_seq_one_letter_code
_entity_poly.pdbx_strand_id
1 'polypeptide(L)'
;RTKEEGREIILVIDEAHHHATSEISQRLIRDIGPKLSIEVSATPVIQNPDEIISVQLEDVKIEGMIKKAVILNDHFINLIKEGKIKTEELSGSSEELVIDAALKKRAELLKAYQKEKTNINPLVLIQLPDRIGSLEDRMKDKVIGILKGKYSISTEKGNNNLAIWLSGEHINKEDVERHDSEVQVLIFKQAIALGWDCPRAQILVLFRQWHSPIFSIQTVGRIMRMPEPDNGHYTTDILNYGYVYTNLDNIEIKEDIARDYITIYTSKRRADYKQIDLLSFYSKRHREKTRLAPLFIETFLKEVEKYGLKKKIDIKARKLDLKIISDWKDENIDVLAGQTISGDKAIKASSEDMQKLFDYFARHYLTPFYPEDRSVGRVKESIYKFFEQSLKMDYGEAGDEIIQIVLSDKNIQHFINVIDAAKQVYKEESIKREAELAFVEDWNIPESLPFGSGDIKEDRAKSIMQPFYSDGKWKTEKAFIDFLEQSEKVEWWFKNGDRDATFVAVPYGNGEKKPFYVDFIVKLKDGIIGLFDTKSGFTQKLAGPKINGLYKYIQDENKKGKKLFGGIVANTDQRNYRGRWVCFDNTSKNLKDNDFSNWEGLEL
;
A
#
# COMPACT_ATOMS: atom_id res chain seq x y z
N ARG A 1 -38.65 -0.76 -18.05
CA ARG A 1 -38.04 -1.70 -19.01
C ARG A 1 -37.29 -2.81 -18.28
N THR A 2 -36.26 -2.56 -17.47
CA THR A 2 -35.47 -3.58 -16.76
C THR A 2 -36.29 -4.47 -15.84
N LYS A 3 -37.22 -3.89 -15.06
CA LYS A 3 -38.15 -4.63 -14.21
C LYS A 3 -39.22 -5.36 -14.99
N GLU A 4 -39.72 -4.80 -16.08
CA GLU A 4 -40.69 -5.42 -16.99
C GLU A 4 -40.11 -6.66 -17.68
N GLU A 5 -38.75 -6.67 -17.86
CA GLU A 5 -38.01 -7.80 -18.39
C GLU A 5 -37.67 -8.86 -17.32
N GLY A 6 -38.16 -8.72 -16.08
CA GLY A 6 -37.92 -9.65 -14.98
C GLY A 6 -36.50 -9.62 -14.40
N ARG A 7 -35.70 -8.60 -14.72
CA ARG A 7 -34.32 -8.46 -14.22
C ARG A 7 -34.29 -7.86 -12.83
N GLU A 8 -33.41 -8.34 -12.00
CA GLU A 8 -33.12 -7.77 -10.68
C GLU A 8 -32.09 -6.64 -10.80
N ILE A 9 -32.29 -5.58 -10.04
CA ILE A 9 -31.38 -4.43 -10.04
C ILE A 9 -30.52 -4.49 -8.78
N ILE A 10 -29.20 -4.48 -8.97
CA ILE A 10 -28.23 -4.25 -7.90
C ILE A 10 -27.74 -2.80 -8.08
N LEU A 11 -27.88 -1.99 -7.06
CA LEU A 11 -27.44 -0.60 -7.06
C LEU A 11 -26.16 -0.48 -6.26
N VAL A 12 -25.10 0.03 -6.88
CA VAL A 12 -23.84 0.36 -6.21
C VAL A 12 -23.71 1.87 -6.15
N ILE A 13 -23.54 2.40 -4.96
CA ILE A 13 -23.43 3.85 -4.71
C ILE A 13 -22.04 4.12 -4.14
N ASP A 14 -21.18 4.74 -4.94
CA ASP A 14 -19.87 5.19 -4.49
C ASP A 14 -19.98 6.55 -3.81
N GLU A 15 -19.13 6.81 -2.81
CA GLU A 15 -19.14 8.01 -1.97
C GLU A 15 -20.54 8.31 -1.39
N ALA A 16 -21.21 7.27 -0.89
CA ALA A 16 -22.61 7.30 -0.47
C ALA A 16 -22.92 8.38 0.59
N HIS A 17 -21.93 8.81 1.38
CA HIS A 17 -22.08 9.87 2.36
C HIS A 17 -22.50 11.23 1.75
N HIS A 18 -22.24 11.46 0.48
CA HIS A 18 -22.71 12.68 -0.22
C HIS A 18 -24.20 12.65 -0.56
N HIS A 19 -24.79 11.47 -0.64
CA HIS A 19 -26.14 11.27 -1.16
C HIS A 19 -27.11 10.68 -0.13
N ALA A 20 -26.62 10.04 0.93
CA ALA A 20 -27.43 9.30 1.89
C ALA A 20 -28.49 10.14 2.63
N THR A 21 -28.26 11.45 2.79
CA THR A 21 -29.16 12.36 3.53
C THR A 21 -30.11 13.19 2.63
N SER A 22 -29.93 13.14 1.31
CA SER A 22 -30.75 13.91 0.37
C SER A 22 -32.09 13.21 0.13
N GLU A 23 -33.21 13.91 0.37
CA GLU A 23 -34.55 13.40 0.07
C GLU A 23 -34.73 13.03 -1.41
N ILE A 24 -34.06 13.76 -2.30
CA ILE A 24 -34.09 13.51 -3.75
C ILE A 24 -33.42 12.17 -4.05
N SER A 25 -32.24 11.92 -3.47
CA SER A 25 -31.49 10.66 -3.67
C SER A 25 -32.25 9.47 -3.10
N GLN A 26 -32.81 9.60 -1.90
CA GLN A 26 -33.63 8.54 -1.30
C GLN A 26 -34.90 8.24 -2.11
N ARG A 27 -35.53 9.29 -2.69
CA ARG A 27 -36.68 9.10 -3.59
C ARG A 27 -36.24 8.35 -4.86
N LEU A 28 -35.13 8.76 -5.47
CA LEU A 28 -34.59 8.09 -6.66
C LEU A 28 -34.28 6.61 -6.40
N ILE A 29 -33.65 6.28 -5.28
CA ILE A 29 -33.36 4.89 -4.88
C ILE A 29 -34.66 4.10 -4.75
N ARG A 30 -35.68 4.68 -4.09
CA ARG A 30 -37.02 4.03 -3.99
C ARG A 30 -37.68 3.82 -5.35
N ASP A 31 -37.57 4.80 -6.25
CA ASP A 31 -38.15 4.71 -7.59
C ASP A 31 -37.43 3.65 -8.46
N ILE A 32 -36.11 3.52 -8.31
CA ILE A 32 -35.32 2.45 -8.91
C ILE A 32 -35.75 1.10 -8.31
N GLY A 33 -35.98 1.04 -7.00
CA GLY A 33 -36.38 -0.18 -6.26
C GLY A 33 -35.42 -1.33 -6.48
N PRO A 34 -34.14 -1.19 -6.13
CA PRO A 34 -33.16 -2.23 -6.30
C PRO A 34 -33.48 -3.42 -5.38
N LYS A 35 -33.08 -4.63 -5.78
CA LYS A 35 -33.11 -5.82 -4.91
C LYS A 35 -32.03 -5.74 -3.83
N LEU A 36 -30.87 -5.21 -4.17
CA LEU A 36 -29.73 -4.99 -3.28
C LEU A 36 -29.14 -3.62 -3.56
N SER A 37 -28.86 -2.87 -2.49
CA SER A 37 -28.05 -1.65 -2.55
C SER A 37 -26.74 -1.87 -1.81
N ILE A 38 -25.62 -1.59 -2.48
CA ILE A 38 -24.29 -1.65 -1.90
C ILE A 38 -23.78 -0.21 -1.84
N GLU A 39 -23.59 0.29 -0.63
CA GLU A 39 -23.03 1.62 -0.41
C GLU A 39 -21.54 1.49 -0.07
N VAL A 40 -20.70 2.23 -0.79
CA VAL A 40 -19.26 2.28 -0.58
C VAL A 40 -18.90 3.68 -0.09
N SER A 41 -18.24 3.76 1.06
CA SER A 41 -17.82 5.04 1.62
C SER A 41 -16.69 4.86 2.64
N ALA A 42 -15.75 5.81 2.68
CA ALA A 42 -14.76 5.92 3.76
C ALA A 42 -15.40 6.41 5.07
N THR A 43 -16.52 7.12 4.97
CA THR A 43 -17.27 7.72 6.10
C THR A 43 -18.76 7.39 5.94
N PRO A 44 -19.18 6.15 6.23
CA PRO A 44 -20.56 5.73 6.02
C PRO A 44 -21.52 6.48 6.94
N VAL A 45 -22.66 6.89 6.41
CA VAL A 45 -23.72 7.64 7.12
C VAL A 45 -25.03 6.86 7.15
N ILE A 46 -25.06 5.68 6.55
CA ILE A 46 -26.28 4.86 6.45
C ILE A 46 -26.79 4.48 7.85
N GLN A 47 -28.12 4.61 8.04
CA GLN A 47 -28.79 4.17 9.26
C GLN A 47 -29.37 2.77 9.06
N ASN A 48 -29.08 1.87 10.01
CA ASN A 48 -29.58 0.50 10.04
C ASN A 48 -29.31 -0.32 8.75
N PRO A 49 -28.05 -0.48 8.33
CA PRO A 49 -27.72 -1.40 7.25
C PRO A 49 -27.99 -2.86 7.68
N ASP A 50 -28.33 -3.71 6.73
CA ASP A 50 -28.50 -5.14 6.99
C ASP A 50 -27.15 -5.79 7.33
N GLU A 51 -26.05 -5.34 6.67
CA GLU A 51 -24.68 -5.81 6.90
C GLU A 51 -23.68 -4.69 6.67
N ILE A 52 -22.62 -4.68 7.47
CA ILE A 52 -21.46 -3.77 7.33
C ILE A 52 -20.20 -4.60 7.14
N ILE A 53 -19.53 -4.39 6.00
CA ILE A 53 -18.20 -4.93 5.75
C ILE A 53 -17.18 -3.80 5.94
N SER A 54 -16.33 -3.93 6.95
CA SER A 54 -15.29 -2.95 7.25
C SER A 54 -13.91 -3.50 6.90
N VAL A 55 -13.20 -2.79 6.02
CA VAL A 55 -11.78 -3.07 5.74
C VAL A 55 -10.96 -2.21 6.70
N GLN A 56 -10.16 -2.87 7.54
CA GLN A 56 -9.35 -2.16 8.52
C GLN A 56 -8.20 -1.43 7.84
N LEU A 57 -7.92 -0.21 8.29
CA LEU A 57 -6.85 0.62 7.74
C LEU A 57 -5.48 -0.06 7.84
N GLU A 58 -5.21 -0.76 8.95
CA GLU A 58 -3.96 -1.47 9.15
C GLU A 58 -3.76 -2.59 8.12
N ASP A 59 -4.82 -3.30 7.72
CA ASP A 59 -4.73 -4.31 6.67
C ASP A 59 -4.36 -3.68 5.32
N VAL A 60 -4.92 -2.51 5.01
CA VAL A 60 -4.62 -1.76 3.78
C VAL A 60 -3.17 -1.25 3.76
N LYS A 61 -2.67 -0.78 4.92
CA LYS A 61 -1.26 -0.38 5.09
C LYS A 61 -0.32 -1.59 4.95
N ILE A 62 -0.63 -2.69 5.63
CA ILE A 62 0.14 -3.93 5.59
C ILE A 62 0.26 -4.46 4.16
N GLU A 63 -0.83 -4.39 3.39
CA GLU A 63 -0.83 -4.76 1.98
C GLU A 63 -0.05 -3.77 1.09
N GLY A 64 0.46 -2.66 1.64
CA GLY A 64 1.20 -1.64 0.89
C GLY A 64 0.37 -0.95 -0.19
N MET A 65 -0.95 -0.94 -0.06
CA MET A 65 -1.86 -0.24 -0.99
C MET A 65 -1.82 1.26 -0.79
N ILE A 66 -1.53 1.67 0.44
CA ILE A 66 -1.36 3.06 0.84
C ILE A 66 -0.04 3.21 1.60
N LYS A 67 0.41 4.45 1.76
CA LYS A 67 1.57 4.80 2.58
C LYS A 67 1.33 4.47 4.05
N LYS A 68 2.40 4.27 4.82
CA LYS A 68 2.36 3.87 6.23
C LYS A 68 1.70 4.92 7.12
N ALA A 69 2.06 6.19 6.91
CA ALA A 69 1.57 7.31 7.69
C ALA A 69 1.82 8.66 6.99
N VAL A 70 1.29 9.73 7.59
CA VAL A 70 1.59 11.10 7.21
C VAL A 70 2.43 11.75 8.32
N ILE A 71 3.56 12.33 7.93
CA ILE A 71 4.46 13.04 8.83
C ILE A 71 4.15 14.53 8.77
N LEU A 72 3.87 15.12 9.93
CA LEU A 72 3.55 16.53 10.05
C LEU A 72 4.79 17.35 10.36
N ASN A 73 5.06 18.39 9.55
CA ASN A 73 6.16 19.33 9.73
C ASN A 73 7.52 18.62 10.00
N ASP A 74 7.86 17.65 9.14
CA ASP A 74 9.10 16.89 9.24
C ASP A 74 10.31 17.85 9.33
N HIS A 75 11.16 17.63 10.36
CA HIS A 75 12.30 18.47 10.72
C HIS A 75 12.00 19.90 11.15
N PHE A 76 10.81 20.46 10.91
CA PHE A 76 10.49 21.86 11.19
C PHE A 76 10.24 22.13 12.69
N ILE A 77 9.46 21.27 13.36
CA ILE A 77 9.14 21.42 14.79
C ILE A 77 10.40 21.30 15.67
N ASN A 78 11.35 20.45 15.28
CA ASN A 78 12.57 20.24 16.05
C ASN A 78 13.51 21.46 16.00
N LEU A 79 13.59 22.13 14.86
CA LEU A 79 14.37 23.35 14.70
C LEU A 79 13.84 24.49 15.57
N ILE A 80 12.51 24.60 15.73
CA ILE A 80 11.86 25.59 16.59
C ILE A 80 12.01 25.21 18.08
N LYS A 81 11.79 23.95 18.45
CA LYS A 81 11.88 23.49 19.85
C LYS A 81 13.31 23.47 20.41
N GLU A 82 14.32 23.25 19.56
CA GLU A 82 15.72 23.23 19.96
C GLU A 82 16.31 24.64 20.09
N GLY A 83 15.51 25.71 19.89
CA GLY A 83 15.96 27.08 19.97
C GLY A 83 17.03 27.48 18.92
N LYS A 84 17.26 26.59 17.93
CA LYS A 84 18.21 26.82 16.83
C LYS A 84 17.71 27.85 15.82
N ILE A 85 16.39 28.11 15.84
CA ILE A 85 15.77 29.16 15.05
C ILE A 85 14.93 30.00 16.02
N LYS A 86 15.45 31.13 16.44
CA LYS A 86 14.62 32.14 17.08
C LYS A 86 13.73 32.73 15.99
N THR A 87 12.44 32.82 16.28
CA THR A 87 11.40 33.35 15.37
C THR A 87 11.74 34.77 14.85
N GLU A 88 12.62 35.49 15.53
CA GLU A 88 13.06 36.84 15.21
C GLU A 88 14.22 36.90 14.20
N GLU A 89 14.93 35.80 13.97
CA GLU A 89 16.09 35.72 13.05
C GLU A 89 15.76 35.20 11.66
N LEU A 90 14.49 34.82 11.43
CA LEU A 90 14.05 34.30 10.14
C LEU A 90 13.83 35.45 9.15
N SER A 91 14.73 35.65 8.23
CA SER A 91 14.65 36.64 7.16
C SER A 91 13.52 36.42 6.14
N GLY A 92 12.78 35.29 6.24
CA GLY A 92 11.67 34.93 5.39
C GLY A 92 10.32 34.97 6.11
N SER A 93 9.22 35.10 5.37
CA SER A 93 7.88 34.94 5.93
C SER A 93 7.64 33.49 6.34
N SER A 94 6.69 33.25 7.24
CA SER A 94 6.35 31.89 7.70
C SER A 94 5.94 30.97 6.54
N GLU A 95 5.29 31.53 5.50
CA GLU A 95 4.91 30.79 4.30
C GLU A 95 6.11 30.38 3.45
N GLU A 96 7.13 31.26 3.35
CA GLU A 96 8.37 30.94 2.62
C GLU A 96 9.10 29.77 3.26
N LEU A 97 9.18 29.73 4.59
CA LEU A 97 9.82 28.64 5.33
C LEU A 97 9.13 27.31 5.12
N VAL A 98 7.79 27.31 5.15
CA VAL A 98 6.98 26.10 4.93
C VAL A 98 7.16 25.59 3.50
N ILE A 99 7.16 26.49 2.51
CA ILE A 99 7.41 26.14 1.10
C ILE A 99 8.84 25.60 0.93
N ASP A 100 9.83 26.23 1.55
CA ASP A 100 11.24 25.81 1.50
C ASP A 100 11.40 24.38 2.05
N ALA A 101 10.79 24.08 3.20
CA ALA A 101 10.80 22.74 3.78
C ALA A 101 10.15 21.70 2.86
N ALA A 102 8.99 22.03 2.29
CA ALA A 102 8.28 21.16 1.37
C ALA A 102 9.08 20.86 0.09
N LEU A 103 9.70 21.86 -0.50
CA LEU A 103 10.50 21.68 -1.72
C LEU A 103 11.83 20.96 -1.46
N LYS A 104 12.45 21.14 -0.30
CA LYS A 104 13.61 20.32 0.14
C LYS A 104 13.21 18.86 0.27
N LYS A 105 12.09 18.58 0.93
CA LYS A 105 11.57 17.21 1.05
C LYS A 105 11.27 16.61 -0.33
N ARG A 106 10.67 17.38 -1.24
CA ARG A 106 10.46 16.94 -2.61
C ARG A 106 11.76 16.52 -3.31
N ALA A 107 12.83 17.30 -3.14
CA ALA A 107 14.12 16.98 -3.72
C ALA A 107 14.73 15.69 -3.14
N GLU A 108 14.55 15.45 -1.84
CA GLU A 108 14.95 14.19 -1.19
C GLU A 108 14.17 13.01 -1.75
N LEU A 109 12.84 13.12 -1.87
CA LEU A 109 11.97 12.08 -2.43
C LEU A 109 12.32 11.77 -3.88
N LEU A 110 12.60 12.80 -4.70
CA LEU A 110 13.00 12.59 -6.09
C LEU A 110 14.29 11.75 -6.20
N LYS A 111 15.30 12.07 -5.37
CA LYS A 111 16.53 11.27 -5.31
C LYS A 111 16.26 9.84 -4.85
N ALA A 112 15.35 9.67 -3.91
CA ALA A 112 14.96 8.34 -3.41
C ALA A 112 14.24 7.52 -4.49
N TYR A 113 13.31 8.11 -5.25
CA TYR A 113 12.67 7.46 -6.39
C TYR A 113 13.68 7.07 -7.48
N GLN A 114 14.64 7.93 -7.77
CA GLN A 114 15.72 7.63 -8.70
C GLN A 114 16.59 6.44 -8.23
N LYS A 115 16.86 6.35 -6.93
CA LYS A 115 17.58 5.19 -6.32
C LYS A 115 16.77 3.89 -6.48
N GLU A 116 15.46 3.95 -6.33
CA GLU A 116 14.55 2.81 -6.58
C GLU A 116 14.35 2.52 -8.07
N LYS A 117 14.99 3.29 -8.96
CA LYS A 117 14.89 3.14 -10.43
C LYS A 117 13.46 3.31 -10.97
N THR A 118 12.65 4.12 -10.32
CA THR A 118 11.31 4.48 -10.76
C THR A 118 11.32 5.78 -11.55
N ASN A 119 10.32 5.98 -12.42
CA ASN A 119 10.14 7.23 -13.17
C ASN A 119 9.06 8.10 -12.53
N ILE A 120 9.11 8.25 -11.19
CA ILE A 120 8.13 9.02 -10.44
C ILE A 120 8.70 10.38 -10.09
N ASN A 121 8.03 11.44 -10.54
CA ASN A 121 8.33 12.82 -10.16
C ASN A 121 7.37 13.28 -9.05
N PRO A 122 7.81 13.37 -7.77
CA PRO A 122 6.92 13.68 -6.66
C PRO A 122 6.32 15.09 -6.79
N LEU A 123 5.00 15.18 -6.51
CA LEU A 123 4.22 16.40 -6.60
C LEU A 123 4.01 17.02 -5.22
N VAL A 124 4.19 18.33 -5.12
CA VAL A 124 3.79 19.16 -3.97
C VAL A 124 2.41 19.76 -4.24
N LEU A 125 1.49 19.53 -3.34
CA LEU A 125 0.18 20.16 -3.31
C LEU A 125 0.22 21.37 -2.38
N ILE A 126 -0.20 22.55 -2.85
CA ILE A 126 -0.33 23.75 -2.01
C ILE A 126 -1.79 24.14 -1.94
N GLN A 127 -2.39 23.99 -0.75
CA GLN A 127 -3.76 24.36 -0.51
C GLN A 127 -3.87 25.80 0.01
N LEU A 128 -4.57 26.64 -0.74
CA LEU A 128 -4.85 28.02 -0.34
C LEU A 128 -6.05 28.09 0.61
N PRO A 129 -6.12 29.17 1.47
CA PRO A 129 -7.26 29.41 2.34
C PRO A 129 -8.54 29.70 1.56
N ASP A 130 -9.68 29.62 2.26
CA ASP A 130 -10.97 30.00 1.69
C ASP A 130 -11.03 31.49 1.33
N ARG A 131 -11.89 31.80 0.36
CA ARG A 131 -12.06 33.16 -0.11
C ARG A 131 -12.69 34.04 1.00
N ILE A 132 -11.86 34.84 1.67
CA ILE A 132 -12.26 35.89 2.56
C ILE A 132 -11.76 37.20 1.95
N GLY A 133 -12.57 37.81 1.04
CA GLY A 133 -12.21 39.02 0.33
C GLY A 133 -10.93 38.87 -0.53
N SER A 134 -10.01 39.82 -0.39
CA SER A 134 -8.73 39.86 -1.16
C SER A 134 -7.62 38.98 -0.58
N LEU A 135 -7.89 38.17 0.44
CA LEU A 135 -6.85 37.39 1.12
C LEU A 135 -6.33 36.23 0.24
N GLU A 136 -7.25 35.59 -0.49
CA GLU A 136 -6.91 34.49 -1.42
C GLU A 136 -5.96 34.95 -2.52
N ASP A 137 -6.30 36.04 -3.21
CA ASP A 137 -5.48 36.58 -4.31
C ASP A 137 -4.10 37.02 -3.81
N ARG A 138 -4.02 37.66 -2.66
CA ARG A 138 -2.74 38.04 -2.04
C ARG A 138 -1.88 36.84 -1.65
N MET A 139 -2.50 35.78 -1.12
CA MET A 139 -1.75 34.58 -0.76
C MET A 139 -1.28 33.83 -2.01
N LYS A 140 -2.12 33.71 -3.02
CA LYS A 140 -1.77 33.13 -4.31
C LYS A 140 -0.57 33.85 -4.94
N ASP A 141 -0.65 35.18 -5.06
CA ASP A 141 0.42 36.00 -5.67
C ASP A 141 1.72 35.88 -4.87
N LYS A 142 1.64 35.87 -3.53
CA LYS A 142 2.78 35.65 -2.65
C LYS A 142 3.43 34.28 -2.88
N VAL A 143 2.63 33.20 -2.91
CA VAL A 143 3.13 31.83 -3.14
C VAL A 143 3.76 31.71 -4.52
N ILE A 144 3.12 32.23 -5.57
CA ILE A 144 3.68 32.24 -6.93
C ILE A 144 4.96 33.06 -6.98
N GLY A 145 5.01 34.22 -6.31
CA GLY A 145 6.20 35.05 -6.22
C GLY A 145 7.39 34.32 -5.58
N ILE A 146 7.17 33.60 -4.48
CA ILE A 146 8.18 32.78 -3.82
C ILE A 146 8.65 31.64 -4.74
N LEU A 147 7.73 30.90 -5.35
CA LEU A 147 8.04 29.78 -6.24
C LEU A 147 8.85 30.23 -7.45
N LYS A 148 8.44 31.31 -8.09
CA LYS A 148 9.14 31.86 -9.27
C LYS A 148 10.49 32.46 -8.91
N GLY A 149 10.55 33.33 -7.88
CA GLY A 149 11.74 34.11 -7.54
C GLY A 149 12.85 33.25 -6.97
N LYS A 150 12.54 32.27 -6.15
CA LYS A 150 13.56 31.49 -5.42
C LYS A 150 13.82 30.09 -6.04
N TYR A 151 12.82 29.49 -6.67
CA TYR A 151 12.90 28.09 -7.11
C TYR A 151 12.76 27.91 -8.63
N SER A 152 12.56 28.98 -9.37
CA SER A 152 12.30 28.94 -10.83
C SER A 152 11.12 28.03 -11.18
N ILE A 153 10.10 27.97 -10.31
CA ILE A 153 8.87 27.22 -10.52
C ILE A 153 7.80 28.19 -11.00
N SER A 154 7.32 28.03 -12.23
CA SER A 154 6.39 28.94 -12.85
C SER A 154 5.46 28.28 -13.87
N THR A 155 4.44 29.02 -14.32
CA THR A 155 3.50 28.63 -15.38
C THR A 155 3.93 29.12 -16.76
N GLU A 156 5.12 29.69 -16.92
CA GLU A 156 5.58 30.32 -18.15
C GLU A 156 5.92 29.26 -19.22
N LYS A 157 5.69 29.61 -20.49
CA LYS A 157 6.01 28.72 -21.63
C LYS A 157 7.49 28.34 -21.60
N GLY A 158 7.76 27.02 -21.62
CA GLY A 158 9.10 26.45 -21.52
C GLY A 158 9.53 26.09 -20.10
N ASN A 159 8.71 26.39 -19.08
CA ASN A 159 8.94 25.99 -17.69
C ASN A 159 7.59 25.62 -17.04
N ASN A 160 6.94 24.58 -17.54
CA ASN A 160 5.60 24.15 -17.14
C ASN A 160 5.61 23.32 -15.84
N ASN A 161 6.40 23.70 -14.84
CA ASN A 161 6.58 22.95 -13.59
C ASN A 161 5.63 23.39 -12.47
N LEU A 162 4.78 24.42 -12.71
CA LEU A 162 3.70 24.86 -11.83
C LEU A 162 2.36 24.64 -12.51
N ALA A 163 1.44 24.00 -11.80
CA ALA A 163 0.03 23.93 -12.17
C ALA A 163 -0.83 24.72 -11.19
N ILE A 164 -1.93 25.29 -11.69
CA ILE A 164 -2.93 26.02 -10.90
C ILE A 164 -4.31 25.44 -11.19
N TRP A 165 -5.02 25.09 -10.12
CA TRP A 165 -6.39 24.59 -10.20
C TRP A 165 -7.26 25.30 -9.15
N LEU A 166 -7.78 26.44 -9.53
CA LEU A 166 -8.66 27.28 -8.73
C LEU A 166 -10.01 27.48 -9.44
N SER A 167 -11.00 28.01 -8.74
CA SER A 167 -12.30 28.30 -9.35
C SER A 167 -12.15 29.32 -10.48
N GLY A 168 -12.38 28.87 -11.71
CA GLY A 168 -12.26 29.70 -12.91
C GLY A 168 -10.83 29.89 -13.45
N GLU A 169 -9.82 29.27 -12.85
CA GLU A 169 -8.43 29.33 -13.32
C GLU A 169 -7.81 27.94 -13.35
N HIS A 170 -7.51 27.45 -14.54
CA HIS A 170 -6.90 26.15 -14.77
C HIS A 170 -5.68 26.32 -15.68
N ILE A 171 -4.47 26.11 -15.15
CA ILE A 171 -3.21 26.26 -15.87
C ILE A 171 -2.39 24.98 -15.70
N ASN A 172 -1.86 24.41 -16.79
CA ASN A 172 -1.01 23.21 -16.81
C ASN A 172 -1.62 22.02 -16.07
N LYS A 173 -2.95 21.87 -16.14
CA LYS A 173 -3.68 20.81 -15.43
C LYS A 173 -3.57 19.47 -16.14
N GLU A 174 -3.45 19.48 -17.47
CA GLU A 174 -3.32 18.30 -18.27
C GLU A 174 -2.06 17.53 -17.86
N ASP A 175 -2.18 16.22 -17.80
CA ASP A 175 -1.07 15.30 -17.47
C ASP A 175 -0.47 15.43 -16.03
N VAL A 176 -1.02 16.27 -15.14
CA VAL A 176 -0.53 16.37 -13.75
C VAL A 176 -0.54 15.02 -13.03
N GLU A 177 -1.48 14.16 -13.36
CA GLU A 177 -1.67 12.83 -12.75
C GLU A 177 -0.61 11.81 -13.20
N ARG A 178 0.07 12.04 -14.33
CA ARG A 178 1.09 11.12 -14.84
C ARG A 178 2.30 11.08 -13.92
N HIS A 179 2.85 9.88 -13.69
CA HIS A 179 4.00 9.69 -12.79
C HIS A 179 5.22 10.52 -13.20
N ASP A 180 5.46 10.68 -14.50
CA ASP A 180 6.60 11.36 -15.09
C ASP A 180 6.34 12.84 -15.45
N SER A 181 5.17 13.37 -15.10
CA SER A 181 4.81 14.76 -15.41
C SER A 181 5.86 15.76 -14.90
N GLU A 182 6.18 16.77 -15.72
CA GLU A 182 7.14 17.82 -15.37
C GLU A 182 6.62 18.75 -14.25
N VAL A 183 5.31 18.77 -13.99
CA VAL A 183 4.71 19.58 -12.93
C VAL A 183 5.23 19.14 -11.56
N GLN A 184 5.81 20.08 -10.83
CA GLN A 184 6.41 19.87 -9.51
C GLN A 184 5.52 20.34 -8.37
N VAL A 185 4.72 21.38 -8.64
CA VAL A 185 3.83 22.02 -7.66
C VAL A 185 2.46 22.22 -8.29
N LEU A 186 1.40 21.88 -7.54
CA LEU A 186 0.01 22.19 -7.86
C LEU A 186 -0.58 23.07 -6.78
N ILE A 187 -0.99 24.29 -7.15
CA ILE A 187 -1.76 25.19 -6.28
C ILE A 187 -3.23 24.92 -6.47
N PHE A 188 -3.94 24.65 -5.39
CA PHE A 188 -5.37 24.33 -5.43
C PHE A 188 -6.15 24.88 -4.25
N LYS A 189 -7.47 24.80 -4.33
CA LYS A 189 -8.39 25.12 -3.25
C LYS A 189 -9.27 23.92 -2.91
N GLN A 190 -10.55 23.96 -3.20
CA GLN A 190 -11.50 22.87 -2.93
C GLN A 190 -11.68 21.91 -4.10
N ALA A 191 -11.35 22.34 -5.31
CA ALA A 191 -11.72 21.67 -6.56
C ALA A 191 -11.11 20.26 -6.77
N ILE A 192 -10.06 19.92 -6.00
CA ILE A 192 -9.48 18.58 -6.06
C ILE A 192 -10.30 17.53 -5.28
N ALA A 193 -11.42 17.93 -4.67
CA ALA A 193 -12.13 17.12 -3.69
C ALA A 193 -12.76 15.84 -4.25
N LEU A 194 -13.28 15.83 -5.46
CA LEU A 194 -14.03 14.68 -6.01
C LEU A 194 -13.34 14.09 -7.25
N GLY A 195 -13.05 12.79 -7.20
CA GLY A 195 -12.63 12.00 -8.37
C GLY A 195 -11.18 12.18 -8.84
N TRP A 196 -10.38 13.14 -8.30
CA TRP A 196 -9.00 13.33 -8.71
C TRP A 196 -8.06 12.27 -8.11
N ASP A 197 -7.29 11.60 -8.94
CA ASP A 197 -6.35 10.55 -8.57
C ASP A 197 -4.94 10.88 -9.05
N CYS A 198 -4.06 11.23 -8.10
CA CYS A 198 -2.65 11.52 -8.40
C CYS A 198 -1.73 10.89 -7.34
N PRO A 199 -1.41 9.60 -7.46
CA PRO A 199 -0.62 8.88 -6.45
C PRO A 199 0.80 9.41 -6.23
N ARG A 200 1.36 10.14 -7.21
CA ARG A 200 2.65 10.83 -7.07
C ARG A 200 2.57 12.10 -6.20
N ALA A 201 1.37 12.56 -5.83
CA ALA A 201 1.18 13.61 -4.84
C ALA A 201 1.55 13.04 -3.46
N GLN A 202 2.61 13.55 -2.87
CA GLN A 202 3.18 13.01 -1.64
C GLN A 202 3.40 14.07 -0.57
N ILE A 203 3.40 15.34 -0.95
CA ILE A 203 3.64 16.47 -0.06
C ILE A 203 2.45 17.42 -0.15
N LEU A 204 1.93 17.83 1.01
CA LEU A 204 0.85 18.80 1.12
C LEU A 204 1.30 19.98 1.96
N VAL A 205 1.18 21.19 1.40
CA VAL A 205 1.36 22.45 2.12
C VAL A 205 0.01 23.04 2.42
N LEU A 206 -0.25 23.36 3.69
CA LEU A 206 -1.52 23.87 4.18
C LEU A 206 -1.37 25.29 4.70
N PHE A 207 -2.10 26.22 4.07
CA PHE A 207 -2.32 27.59 4.57
C PHE A 207 -3.75 27.82 5.04
N ARG A 208 -4.51 26.73 5.21
CA ARG A 208 -5.91 26.72 5.60
C ARG A 208 -6.14 25.85 6.81
N GLN A 209 -6.97 26.32 7.76
CA GLN A 209 -7.46 25.47 8.85
C GLN A 209 -8.47 24.44 8.33
N TRP A 210 -8.39 23.23 8.80
CA TRP A 210 -9.38 22.20 8.49
C TRP A 210 -10.61 22.36 9.36
N HIS A 211 -11.71 22.76 8.73
CA HIS A 211 -13.00 22.92 9.42
C HIS A 211 -13.95 21.73 9.20
N SER A 212 -13.69 20.91 8.18
CA SER A 212 -14.50 19.74 7.87
C SER A 212 -13.66 18.46 7.98
N PRO A 213 -14.10 17.55 8.82
CA PRO A 213 -13.48 16.24 9.01
C PRO A 213 -13.39 15.42 7.71
N ILE A 214 -14.50 15.31 6.99
CA ILE A 214 -14.57 14.57 5.72
C ILE A 214 -13.56 15.11 4.69
N PHE A 215 -13.46 16.44 4.60
CA PHE A 215 -12.52 17.08 3.69
C PHE A 215 -11.06 16.79 4.07
N SER A 216 -10.75 16.77 5.36
CA SER A 216 -9.40 16.45 5.86
C SER A 216 -9.00 15.02 5.51
N ILE A 217 -9.89 14.06 5.73
CA ILE A 217 -9.67 12.64 5.39
C ILE A 217 -9.45 12.48 3.89
N GLN A 218 -10.29 13.09 3.06
CA GLN A 218 -10.17 12.99 1.60
C GLN A 218 -8.86 13.62 1.09
N THR A 219 -8.44 14.74 1.65
CA THR A 219 -7.19 15.41 1.23
C THR A 219 -5.95 14.62 1.69
N VAL A 220 -5.94 14.14 2.93
CA VAL A 220 -4.87 13.27 3.45
C VAL A 220 -4.85 11.93 2.71
N GLY A 221 -6.00 11.32 2.48
CA GLY A 221 -6.13 10.07 1.74
C GLY A 221 -5.49 10.13 0.34
N ARG A 222 -5.46 11.30 -0.30
CA ARG A 222 -4.81 11.48 -1.62
C ARG A 222 -3.29 11.35 -1.54
N ILE A 223 -2.65 11.99 -0.55
CA ILE A 223 -1.19 11.88 -0.39
C ILE A 223 -0.77 10.54 0.22
N MET A 224 -1.73 9.77 0.75
CA MET A 224 -1.50 8.41 1.26
C MET A 224 -1.46 7.34 0.15
N ARG A 225 -1.93 7.62 -1.06
CA ARG A 225 -1.91 6.65 -2.15
C ARG A 225 -0.49 6.28 -2.55
N MET A 226 -0.23 4.99 -2.76
CA MET A 226 1.04 4.54 -3.31
C MET A 226 1.05 4.76 -4.83
N PRO A 227 2.14 5.30 -5.40
CA PRO A 227 2.25 5.45 -6.85
C PRO A 227 2.21 4.11 -7.59
N GLU A 228 2.80 3.08 -7.01
CA GLU A 228 2.87 1.72 -7.54
C GLU A 228 2.29 0.72 -6.54
N PRO A 229 0.95 0.73 -6.30
CA PRO A 229 0.34 -0.06 -5.23
C PRO A 229 0.51 -1.57 -5.41
N ASP A 230 0.76 -2.04 -6.64
CA ASP A 230 1.00 -3.44 -6.93
C ASP A 230 2.38 -3.92 -6.46
N ASN A 231 3.33 -2.99 -6.27
CA ASN A 231 4.68 -3.27 -5.77
C ASN A 231 4.78 -3.23 -4.23
N GLY A 232 3.72 -2.80 -3.53
CA GLY A 232 3.74 -2.60 -2.09
C GLY A 232 4.63 -1.41 -1.67
N HIS A 233 5.13 -1.46 -0.43
CA HIS A 233 6.03 -0.41 0.07
C HIS A 233 7.43 -0.49 -0.56
N TYR A 234 8.05 0.68 -0.78
CA TYR A 234 9.41 0.79 -1.27
C TYR A 234 10.44 0.35 -0.22
N THR A 235 11.61 -0.11 -0.66
CA THR A 235 12.74 -0.40 0.24
C THR A 235 13.29 0.86 0.89
N THR A 236 13.28 1.97 0.17
CA THR A 236 13.67 3.27 0.69
C THR A 236 12.51 3.87 1.50
N ASP A 237 12.59 3.79 2.82
CA ASP A 237 11.48 4.02 3.75
C ASP A 237 10.81 5.40 3.62
N ILE A 238 11.57 6.47 3.34
CA ILE A 238 11.00 7.83 3.18
C ILE A 238 9.95 7.93 2.07
N LEU A 239 9.95 7.00 1.11
CA LEU A 239 8.96 6.94 0.03
C LEU A 239 7.60 6.41 0.50
N ASN A 240 7.58 5.77 1.66
CA ASN A 240 6.39 5.14 2.22
C ASN A 240 5.57 6.06 3.15
N TYR A 241 5.86 7.36 3.15
CA TYR A 241 5.15 8.36 3.96
C TYR A 241 4.61 9.49 3.09
N GLY A 242 3.46 10.05 3.49
CA GLY A 242 3.01 11.35 3.07
C GLY A 242 3.59 12.44 3.97
N TYR A 243 3.72 13.67 3.48
CA TYR A 243 4.28 14.78 4.26
C TYR A 243 3.34 15.96 4.23
N VAL A 244 3.06 16.54 5.39
CA VAL A 244 2.25 17.75 5.53
C VAL A 244 3.08 18.84 6.17
N TYR A 245 3.14 20.01 5.54
CA TYR A 245 3.80 21.20 6.04
C TYR A 245 2.80 22.32 6.24
N THR A 246 2.86 22.97 7.39
CA THR A 246 1.95 24.06 7.73
C THR A 246 2.56 24.99 8.75
N ASN A 247 2.19 26.26 8.68
CA ASN A 247 2.53 27.31 9.65
C ASN A 247 1.41 27.56 10.68
N LEU A 248 0.38 26.72 10.69
CA LEU A 248 -0.74 26.84 11.62
C LEU A 248 -0.36 26.24 12.98
N ASP A 249 -0.55 27.00 14.07
CA ASP A 249 -0.15 26.62 15.43
C ASP A 249 -0.97 25.43 15.97
N ASN A 250 -2.19 25.26 15.50
CA ASN A 250 -3.09 24.18 15.91
C ASN A 250 -3.79 23.55 14.70
N ILE A 251 -3.33 22.38 14.30
CA ILE A 251 -4.16 21.48 13.50
C ILE A 251 -4.95 20.63 14.49
N GLU A 252 -6.18 21.05 14.81
CA GLU A 252 -7.13 20.19 15.50
C GLU A 252 -7.59 19.09 14.56
N ILE A 253 -7.02 17.92 14.74
CA ILE A 253 -7.50 16.70 14.07
C ILE A 253 -8.66 16.19 14.93
N LYS A 254 -9.86 16.59 14.56
CA LYS A 254 -11.09 16.28 15.34
C LYS A 254 -11.60 14.86 15.17
N GLU A 255 -11.00 14.05 14.31
CA GLU A 255 -11.52 12.71 14.00
C GLU A 255 -10.57 11.60 14.31
N ASP A 256 -11.09 10.56 14.93
CA ASP A 256 -10.34 9.37 15.28
C ASP A 256 -9.70 8.69 14.05
N ILE A 257 -10.40 8.70 12.91
CA ILE A 257 -9.88 8.13 11.66
C ILE A 257 -8.69 8.92 11.09
N ALA A 258 -8.72 10.26 11.13
CA ALA A 258 -7.59 11.07 10.67
C ALA A 258 -6.37 10.95 11.60
N ARG A 259 -6.59 10.69 12.89
CA ARG A 259 -5.51 10.43 13.87
C ARG A 259 -4.71 9.18 13.53
N ASP A 260 -5.36 8.16 13.00
CA ASP A 260 -4.68 6.91 12.61
C ASP A 260 -3.75 7.06 11.41
N TYR A 261 -3.94 8.12 10.60
CA TYR A 261 -3.07 8.44 9.46
C TYR A 261 -1.92 9.38 9.79
N ILE A 262 -2.06 10.23 10.81
CA ILE A 262 -1.11 11.31 11.07
C ILE A 262 -0.15 10.93 12.17
N THR A 263 1.11 10.90 11.84
CA THR A 263 2.22 10.77 12.78
C THR A 263 2.49 12.11 13.43
N ILE A 264 2.29 12.18 14.74
CA ILE A 264 2.51 13.41 15.53
C ILE A 264 3.90 13.43 16.14
N TYR A 265 4.46 12.25 16.43
CA TYR A 265 5.73 12.11 17.13
C TYR A 265 6.75 11.42 16.25
N THR A 266 8.01 11.82 16.39
CA THR A 266 9.12 11.17 15.70
C THR A 266 10.18 10.82 16.73
N SER A 267 10.59 9.55 16.72
CA SER A 267 11.77 9.08 17.41
C SER A 267 12.97 9.13 16.49
N LYS A 268 14.13 9.55 16.98
CA LYS A 268 15.37 9.61 16.19
C LYS A 268 16.41 8.68 16.77
N ARG A 269 17.17 8.05 15.89
CA ARG A 269 18.33 7.27 16.27
C ARG A 269 19.38 8.17 16.94
N ARG A 270 19.95 7.71 18.04
CA ARG A 270 20.98 8.42 18.78
C ARG A 270 22.22 8.71 17.93
N ALA A 271 22.85 9.88 18.13
CA ALA A 271 24.02 10.29 17.37
C ALA A 271 25.27 9.44 17.63
N ASP A 272 25.34 8.75 18.79
CA ASP A 272 26.45 7.86 19.16
C ASP A 272 26.30 6.43 18.59
N TYR A 273 25.29 6.20 17.77
CA TYR A 273 25.07 4.91 17.11
C TYR A 273 26.21 4.52 16.19
N LYS A 274 26.67 3.29 16.34
CA LYS A 274 27.61 2.66 15.43
C LYS A 274 26.88 1.61 14.60
N GLN A 275 27.07 1.67 13.30
CA GLN A 275 26.45 0.79 12.31
C GLN A 275 26.67 -0.69 12.67
N ILE A 276 25.64 -1.52 12.49
CA ILE A 276 25.67 -2.94 12.86
C ILE A 276 25.61 -3.90 11.68
N ASP A 277 25.12 -3.47 10.52
CA ASP A 277 25.03 -4.24 9.26
C ASP A 277 24.51 -5.67 9.43
N LEU A 278 23.20 -5.84 9.51
CA LEU A 278 22.55 -7.16 9.59
C LEU A 278 21.97 -7.56 8.25
N LEU A 279 22.02 -8.84 7.92
CA LEU A 279 21.24 -9.39 6.81
C LEU A 279 19.78 -9.51 7.23
N SER A 280 18.89 -8.80 6.55
CA SER A 280 17.46 -8.83 6.83
C SER A 280 16.68 -9.50 5.70
N PHE A 281 15.74 -10.35 6.05
CA PHE A 281 14.80 -10.98 5.13
C PHE A 281 13.44 -10.30 5.23
N TYR A 282 12.92 -9.80 4.12
CA TYR A 282 11.55 -9.33 4.05
C TYR A 282 10.84 -9.95 2.84
N SER A 283 9.55 -10.21 2.97
CA SER A 283 8.74 -10.67 1.87
C SER A 283 8.03 -9.45 1.29
N LYS A 284 8.40 -9.05 0.07
CA LYS A 284 7.45 -8.27 -0.72
C LYS A 284 6.28 -9.20 -1.02
N ARG A 285 5.10 -8.91 -0.49
CA ARG A 285 3.89 -9.63 -0.86
C ARG A 285 3.56 -9.29 -2.30
N HIS A 286 3.96 -10.15 -3.22
CA HIS A 286 3.51 -10.05 -4.59
C HIS A 286 2.08 -10.58 -4.67
N ARG A 287 1.14 -9.73 -4.99
CA ARG A 287 -0.24 -10.10 -5.36
C ARG A 287 -0.28 -11.06 -6.55
N GLU A 288 0.82 -11.20 -7.23
CA GLU A 288 1.07 -12.10 -8.35
C GLU A 288 0.81 -13.58 -8.05
N LYS A 289 0.80 -14.00 -6.77
CA LYS A 289 0.48 -15.39 -6.39
C LYS A 289 -1.00 -15.75 -6.57
N THR A 290 -1.87 -14.81 -6.35
CA THR A 290 -3.32 -15.03 -6.33
C THR A 290 -4.06 -14.24 -7.40
N ARG A 291 -3.41 -13.27 -8.05
CA ARG A 291 -3.97 -12.34 -9.03
C ARG A 291 -3.06 -12.18 -10.23
N LEU A 292 -3.63 -11.83 -11.38
CA LEU A 292 -2.85 -11.52 -12.56
C LEU A 292 -2.40 -10.04 -12.55
N ALA A 293 -1.10 -9.80 -12.41
CA ALA A 293 -0.45 -8.50 -12.50
C ALA A 293 -0.15 -8.11 -13.98
N PRO A 294 0.28 -6.87 -14.26
CA PRO A 294 0.66 -6.44 -15.63
C PRO A 294 1.65 -7.36 -16.35
N LEU A 295 2.53 -8.03 -15.62
CA LEU A 295 3.46 -9.05 -16.15
C LEU A 295 2.74 -10.16 -16.93
N PHE A 296 1.49 -10.49 -16.58
CA PHE A 296 0.73 -11.52 -17.30
C PHE A 296 0.51 -11.18 -18.77
N ILE A 297 0.34 -9.89 -19.09
CA ILE A 297 0.16 -9.45 -20.47
C ILE A 297 1.39 -9.78 -21.32
N GLU A 298 2.58 -9.47 -20.82
CA GLU A 298 3.84 -9.77 -21.50
C GLU A 298 4.04 -11.28 -21.65
N THR A 299 3.75 -12.03 -20.58
CA THR A 299 3.84 -13.50 -20.59
C THR A 299 2.88 -14.10 -21.60
N PHE A 300 1.64 -13.61 -21.63
CA PHE A 300 0.62 -14.06 -22.59
C PHE A 300 1.06 -13.80 -24.04
N LEU A 301 1.55 -12.60 -24.34
CA LEU A 301 2.01 -12.26 -25.71
C LEU A 301 3.19 -13.13 -26.15
N LYS A 302 4.13 -13.44 -25.25
CA LYS A 302 5.23 -14.38 -25.54
C LYS A 302 4.70 -15.80 -25.85
N GLU A 303 3.75 -16.29 -25.05
CA GLU A 303 3.16 -17.62 -25.28
C GLU A 303 2.28 -17.65 -26.56
N VAL A 304 1.64 -16.54 -26.92
CA VAL A 304 0.94 -16.37 -28.22
C VAL A 304 1.89 -16.59 -29.40
N GLU A 305 3.09 -15.98 -29.36
CA GLU A 305 4.10 -16.13 -30.40
C GLU A 305 4.62 -17.57 -30.47
N LYS A 306 4.97 -18.14 -29.33
CA LYS A 306 5.45 -19.51 -29.19
C LYS A 306 4.43 -20.53 -29.67
N TYR A 307 3.17 -20.36 -29.34
CA TYR A 307 2.06 -21.21 -29.77
C TYR A 307 1.74 -21.04 -31.25
N GLY A 308 2.10 -19.89 -31.82
CA GLY A 308 1.78 -19.53 -33.21
C GLY A 308 0.29 -19.23 -33.40
N LEU A 309 -0.36 -18.61 -32.41
CA LEU A 309 -1.82 -18.38 -32.36
C LEU A 309 -2.35 -17.71 -33.63
N LYS A 310 -1.66 -16.69 -34.14
CA LYS A 310 -2.03 -15.96 -35.38
C LYS A 310 -2.27 -16.87 -36.57
N LYS A 311 -1.52 -17.97 -36.69
CA LYS A 311 -1.62 -18.91 -37.82
C LYS A 311 -2.71 -19.98 -37.59
N LYS A 312 -3.15 -20.17 -36.36
CA LYS A 312 -4.09 -21.24 -35.98
C LYS A 312 -5.53 -20.77 -35.92
N ILE A 313 -5.75 -19.50 -35.64
CA ILE A 313 -7.10 -18.95 -35.54
C ILE A 313 -7.69 -18.62 -36.93
N ASP A 314 -8.99 -18.85 -37.04
CA ASP A 314 -9.81 -18.43 -38.17
C ASP A 314 -10.44 -17.07 -37.86
N ILE A 315 -9.84 -15.98 -38.37
CA ILE A 315 -10.32 -14.60 -38.15
C ILE A 315 -11.69 -14.32 -38.81
N LYS A 316 -12.21 -15.22 -39.66
CA LYS A 316 -13.53 -15.11 -40.23
C LYS A 316 -14.58 -15.87 -39.43
N ALA A 317 -14.15 -16.74 -38.52
CA ALA A 317 -15.08 -17.46 -37.65
C ALA A 317 -15.74 -16.50 -36.67
N ARG A 318 -17.05 -16.63 -36.52
CA ARG A 318 -17.84 -15.81 -35.59
C ARG A 318 -18.72 -16.70 -34.74
N LYS A 319 -18.93 -16.31 -33.49
CA LYS A 319 -20.01 -16.85 -32.66
C LYS A 319 -21.28 -16.08 -33.01
N LEU A 320 -22.13 -16.66 -33.85
CA LEU A 320 -23.29 -15.97 -34.37
C LEU A 320 -24.58 -16.23 -33.58
N ASP A 321 -24.64 -17.34 -32.85
CA ASP A 321 -25.84 -17.79 -32.16
C ASP A 321 -25.65 -17.79 -30.65
N LEU A 322 -26.31 -16.83 -29.99
CA LEU A 322 -26.44 -16.79 -28.55
C LEU A 322 -27.89 -17.02 -28.19
N LYS A 323 -28.23 -18.19 -27.64
CA LYS A 323 -29.45 -18.38 -26.88
C LYS A 323 -29.22 -17.76 -25.49
N ILE A 324 -29.84 -16.62 -25.22
CA ILE A 324 -30.04 -16.13 -23.85
C ILE A 324 -31.23 -16.90 -23.31
N ILE A 325 -30.97 -17.83 -22.38
CA ILE A 325 -32.00 -18.48 -21.61
C ILE A 325 -32.35 -17.51 -20.48
N SER A 326 -33.60 -17.05 -20.42
CA SER A 326 -34.10 -16.05 -19.49
C SER A 326 -34.14 -16.50 -18.01
N ASP A 327 -33.87 -17.78 -17.71
CA ASP A 327 -33.86 -18.32 -16.35
C ASP A 327 -32.48 -18.84 -15.97
N TRP A 328 -31.63 -17.90 -15.57
CA TRP A 328 -30.30 -18.21 -15.03
C TRP A 328 -30.41 -18.70 -13.58
N LYS A 329 -30.33 -20.03 -13.39
CA LYS A 329 -29.89 -20.61 -12.13
C LYS A 329 -28.44 -21.00 -12.28
N ASP A 330 -27.60 -20.67 -11.31
CA ASP A 330 -26.14 -20.91 -11.32
C ASP A 330 -25.71 -22.36 -11.65
N GLU A 331 -26.60 -23.31 -11.49
CA GLU A 331 -26.36 -24.75 -11.73
C GLU A 331 -26.34 -25.16 -13.22
N ASN A 332 -26.73 -24.28 -14.15
CA ASN A 332 -26.86 -24.65 -15.57
C ASN A 332 -25.74 -24.08 -16.49
N ILE A 333 -24.72 -23.44 -15.91
CA ILE A 333 -23.67 -22.76 -16.69
C ILE A 333 -22.72 -23.75 -17.36
N ASP A 334 -22.46 -24.89 -16.75
CA ASP A 334 -21.62 -25.97 -17.32
C ASP A 334 -22.24 -26.64 -18.56
N VAL A 335 -23.54 -26.52 -18.73
CA VAL A 335 -24.27 -27.10 -19.87
C VAL A 335 -24.13 -26.23 -21.13
N LEU A 336 -23.92 -24.92 -20.98
CA LEU A 336 -23.78 -23.98 -22.12
C LEU A 336 -22.42 -24.07 -22.83
N ALA A 337 -21.38 -24.53 -22.16
CA ALA A 337 -20.06 -24.71 -22.74
C ALA A 337 -19.94 -25.94 -23.64
N GLY A 338 -20.87 -26.88 -23.58
CA GLY A 338 -20.79 -28.18 -24.27
C GLY A 338 -21.96 -28.60 -25.17
N GLN A 339 -23.02 -27.81 -25.32
CA GLN A 339 -24.20 -28.24 -26.14
C GLN A 339 -24.47 -27.31 -27.30
N THR A 340 -24.36 -27.85 -28.51
CA THR A 340 -24.93 -27.31 -29.76
C THR A 340 -26.46 -27.41 -29.65
N ILE A 341 -27.13 -26.27 -29.43
CA ILE A 341 -28.60 -26.24 -29.44
C ILE A 341 -29.06 -25.78 -30.83
N SER A 342 -29.63 -26.69 -31.58
CA SER A 342 -30.35 -26.40 -32.82
C SER A 342 -31.78 -25.95 -32.49
N GLY A 343 -32.18 -24.74 -32.93
CA GLY A 343 -33.56 -24.27 -32.80
C GLY A 343 -33.74 -22.82 -33.29
N ASP A 344 -34.66 -22.65 -34.21
CA ASP A 344 -34.96 -21.50 -35.03
C ASP A 344 -35.40 -20.21 -34.31
N LYS A 345 -34.47 -19.43 -33.80
CA LYS A 345 -34.54 -17.96 -33.74
C LYS A 345 -33.21 -17.42 -33.25
N ALA A 346 -32.37 -17.01 -34.16
CA ALA A 346 -31.15 -16.24 -33.85
C ALA A 346 -31.54 -14.85 -33.30
N ILE A 347 -31.30 -14.62 -32.02
CA ILE A 347 -31.36 -13.27 -31.43
C ILE A 347 -29.97 -12.68 -31.55
N LYS A 348 -29.81 -11.58 -32.24
CA LYS A 348 -28.57 -10.82 -32.27
C LYS A 348 -28.24 -10.38 -30.83
N ALA A 349 -27.14 -10.87 -30.30
CA ALA A 349 -26.64 -10.42 -29.00
C ALA A 349 -26.31 -8.93 -29.03
N SER A 350 -26.68 -8.21 -27.99
CA SER A 350 -26.21 -6.83 -27.83
C SER A 350 -24.71 -6.82 -27.51
N SER A 351 -24.04 -5.68 -27.72
CA SER A 351 -22.65 -5.48 -27.31
C SER A 351 -22.43 -5.78 -25.83
N GLU A 352 -23.39 -5.44 -25.00
CA GLU A 352 -23.39 -5.74 -23.55
C GLU A 352 -23.41 -7.25 -23.27
N ASP A 353 -24.22 -8.01 -23.99
CA ASP A 353 -24.29 -9.47 -23.83
C ASP A 353 -22.98 -10.13 -24.29
N MET A 354 -22.34 -9.61 -25.33
CA MET A 354 -21.05 -10.08 -25.80
C MET A 354 -19.96 -9.84 -24.74
N GLN A 355 -19.95 -8.68 -24.10
CA GLN A 355 -19.01 -8.38 -23.01
C GLN A 355 -19.23 -9.30 -21.80
N LYS A 356 -20.47 -9.59 -21.42
CA LYS A 356 -20.79 -10.52 -20.33
C LYS A 356 -20.28 -11.93 -20.61
N LEU A 357 -20.42 -12.39 -21.84
CA LEU A 357 -19.89 -13.71 -22.24
C LEU A 357 -18.36 -13.73 -22.23
N PHE A 358 -17.73 -12.65 -22.61
CA PHE A 358 -16.27 -12.54 -22.59
C PHE A 358 -15.75 -12.50 -21.15
N ASP A 359 -16.44 -11.80 -20.26
CA ASP A 359 -16.15 -11.81 -18.83
C ASP A 359 -16.31 -13.21 -18.23
N TYR A 360 -17.38 -13.90 -18.59
CA TYR A 360 -17.62 -15.29 -18.17
C TYR A 360 -16.49 -16.21 -18.67
N PHE A 361 -16.15 -16.14 -19.95
CA PHE A 361 -15.02 -16.88 -20.52
C PHE A 361 -13.72 -16.62 -19.73
N ALA A 362 -13.36 -15.35 -19.52
CA ALA A 362 -12.15 -15.00 -18.81
C ALA A 362 -12.17 -15.51 -17.36
N ARG A 363 -13.30 -15.40 -16.63
CA ARG A 363 -13.47 -15.92 -15.26
C ARG A 363 -13.32 -17.44 -15.18
N HIS A 364 -13.90 -18.15 -16.12
CA HIS A 364 -13.90 -19.62 -16.11
C HIS A 364 -12.47 -20.20 -16.25
N TYR A 365 -11.63 -19.54 -17.03
CA TYR A 365 -10.25 -20.01 -17.29
C TYR A 365 -9.18 -19.34 -16.42
N LEU A 366 -9.57 -18.65 -15.33
CA LEU A 366 -8.63 -18.00 -14.42
C LEU A 366 -7.96 -18.92 -13.40
N THR A 367 -8.58 -20.06 -13.04
CA THR A 367 -8.00 -20.98 -12.04
C THR A 367 -6.54 -21.31 -12.35
N PRO A 368 -5.59 -21.25 -11.40
CA PRO A 368 -5.77 -21.12 -9.94
C PRO A 368 -5.81 -19.69 -9.39
N PHE A 369 -5.88 -18.67 -10.23
CA PHE A 369 -5.95 -17.28 -9.80
C PHE A 369 -7.39 -16.88 -9.44
N TYR A 370 -7.54 -15.94 -8.50
CA TYR A 370 -8.84 -15.45 -8.10
C TYR A 370 -9.55 -14.74 -9.27
N PRO A 371 -10.83 -15.04 -9.52
CA PRO A 371 -11.62 -14.46 -10.62
C PRO A 371 -12.12 -13.05 -10.27
N GLU A 372 -11.21 -12.19 -9.80
CA GLU A 372 -11.48 -10.78 -9.55
C GLU A 372 -11.50 -9.96 -10.84
N ASP A 373 -12.18 -8.83 -10.81
CA ASP A 373 -12.33 -7.97 -11.98
C ASP A 373 -10.99 -7.56 -12.61
N ARG A 374 -9.96 -7.32 -11.78
CA ARG A 374 -8.60 -7.02 -12.27
C ARG A 374 -7.98 -8.20 -13.02
N SER A 375 -8.09 -9.42 -12.50
CA SER A 375 -7.56 -10.62 -13.15
C SER A 375 -8.33 -10.93 -14.44
N VAL A 376 -9.65 -10.80 -14.42
CA VAL A 376 -10.51 -10.90 -15.61
C VAL A 376 -10.12 -9.84 -16.64
N GLY A 377 -9.98 -8.60 -16.20
CA GLY A 377 -9.53 -7.48 -17.04
C GLY A 377 -8.16 -7.75 -17.67
N ARG A 378 -7.22 -8.37 -16.94
CA ARG A 378 -5.88 -8.71 -17.50
C ARG A 378 -5.94 -9.75 -18.60
N VAL A 379 -6.76 -10.77 -18.48
CA VAL A 379 -6.95 -11.76 -19.55
C VAL A 379 -7.55 -11.08 -20.78
N LYS A 380 -8.61 -10.30 -20.61
CA LYS A 380 -9.25 -9.55 -21.71
C LYS A 380 -8.27 -8.58 -22.38
N GLU A 381 -7.55 -7.78 -21.60
CA GLU A 381 -6.54 -6.84 -22.10
C GLU A 381 -5.43 -7.56 -22.87
N SER A 382 -4.97 -8.71 -22.39
CA SER A 382 -3.96 -9.51 -23.08
C SER A 382 -4.45 -9.97 -24.46
N ILE A 383 -5.70 -10.41 -24.54
CA ILE A 383 -6.33 -10.83 -25.79
C ILE A 383 -6.49 -9.63 -26.74
N TYR A 384 -7.00 -8.50 -26.27
CA TYR A 384 -7.14 -7.29 -27.08
C TYR A 384 -5.79 -6.80 -27.62
N LYS A 385 -4.73 -6.80 -26.79
CA LYS A 385 -3.37 -6.45 -27.23
C LYS A 385 -2.83 -7.40 -28.29
N PHE A 386 -3.16 -8.69 -28.21
CA PHE A 386 -2.80 -9.62 -29.28
C PHE A 386 -3.47 -9.24 -30.60
N PHE A 387 -4.76 -8.93 -30.62
CA PHE A 387 -5.46 -8.52 -31.84
C PHE A 387 -4.92 -7.20 -32.39
N GLU A 388 -4.67 -6.22 -31.54
CA GLU A 388 -4.09 -4.93 -31.92
C GLU A 388 -2.69 -5.09 -32.54
N GLN A 389 -1.78 -5.77 -31.84
CA GLN A 389 -0.38 -5.88 -32.23
C GLN A 389 -0.19 -6.82 -33.43
N SER A 390 -0.85 -7.99 -33.43
CA SER A 390 -0.62 -9.05 -34.40
C SER A 390 -1.55 -8.98 -35.61
N LEU A 391 -2.78 -8.52 -35.42
CA LEU A 391 -3.82 -8.54 -36.45
C LEU A 391 -4.27 -7.14 -36.89
N LYS A 392 -3.78 -6.08 -36.24
CA LYS A 392 -4.11 -4.68 -36.52
C LYS A 392 -5.62 -4.39 -36.35
N MET A 393 -6.26 -5.05 -35.41
CA MET A 393 -7.65 -4.85 -35.04
C MET A 393 -7.70 -4.06 -33.74
N ASP A 394 -8.14 -2.81 -33.82
CA ASP A 394 -8.29 -1.93 -32.65
C ASP A 394 -9.51 -2.34 -31.81
N TYR A 395 -9.34 -2.42 -30.50
CA TYR A 395 -10.40 -2.80 -29.56
C TYR A 395 -11.55 -1.77 -29.54
N GLY A 396 -11.25 -0.48 -29.68
CA GLY A 396 -12.26 0.58 -29.68
C GLY A 396 -13.21 0.51 -30.87
N GLU A 397 -12.71 0.06 -32.02
CA GLU A 397 -13.49 -0.04 -33.28
C GLU A 397 -14.08 -1.44 -33.49
N ALA A 398 -13.34 -2.49 -33.13
CA ALA A 398 -13.66 -3.88 -33.43
C ALA A 398 -13.88 -4.77 -32.20
N GLY A 399 -14.19 -4.21 -31.03
CA GLY A 399 -14.27 -4.95 -29.77
C GLY A 399 -15.23 -6.12 -29.81
N ASP A 400 -16.46 -5.93 -30.32
CA ASP A 400 -17.47 -7.00 -30.44
C ASP A 400 -17.05 -8.07 -31.46
N GLU A 401 -16.41 -7.65 -32.54
CA GLU A 401 -15.88 -8.56 -33.55
C GLU A 401 -14.78 -9.46 -32.98
N ILE A 402 -13.86 -8.89 -32.20
CA ILE A 402 -12.79 -9.61 -31.51
C ILE A 402 -13.39 -10.67 -30.58
N ILE A 403 -14.39 -10.31 -29.78
CA ILE A 403 -15.07 -11.25 -28.88
C ILE A 403 -15.71 -12.41 -29.65
N GLN A 404 -16.40 -12.12 -30.76
CA GLN A 404 -17.01 -13.15 -31.59
C GLN A 404 -15.96 -14.10 -32.19
N ILE A 405 -14.79 -13.60 -32.61
CA ILE A 405 -13.67 -14.42 -33.10
C ILE A 405 -13.16 -15.32 -31.99
N VAL A 406 -12.89 -14.77 -30.80
CA VAL A 406 -12.36 -15.51 -29.63
C VAL A 406 -13.30 -16.63 -29.21
N LEU A 407 -14.59 -16.32 -29.09
CA LEU A 407 -15.61 -17.24 -28.57
C LEU A 407 -16.14 -18.22 -29.64
N SER A 408 -15.69 -18.11 -30.90
CA SER A 408 -16.11 -19.06 -31.94
C SER A 408 -15.62 -20.47 -31.64
N ASP A 409 -16.41 -21.48 -31.96
CA ASP A 409 -16.11 -22.89 -31.72
C ASP A 409 -14.78 -23.34 -32.37
N LYS A 410 -14.37 -22.66 -33.43
CA LYS A 410 -13.08 -22.92 -34.08
C LYS A 410 -11.88 -22.38 -33.34
N ASN A 411 -12.05 -21.28 -32.59
CA ASN A 411 -10.93 -20.53 -32.01
C ASN A 411 -10.82 -20.68 -30.48
N ILE A 412 -11.93 -20.89 -29.80
CA ILE A 412 -11.99 -20.83 -28.33
C ILE A 412 -10.92 -21.71 -27.66
N GLN A 413 -10.74 -22.95 -28.16
CA GLN A 413 -9.76 -23.87 -27.60
C GLN A 413 -8.32 -23.38 -27.77
N HIS A 414 -8.01 -22.65 -28.84
CA HIS A 414 -6.69 -22.07 -29.05
C HIS A 414 -6.39 -20.98 -28.04
N PHE A 415 -7.37 -20.13 -27.71
CA PHE A 415 -7.22 -19.12 -26.66
C PHE A 415 -7.09 -19.74 -25.27
N ILE A 416 -7.88 -20.77 -24.94
CA ILE A 416 -7.76 -21.51 -23.69
C ILE A 416 -6.34 -22.06 -23.53
N ASN A 417 -5.81 -22.73 -24.55
CA ASN A 417 -4.47 -23.33 -24.49
C ASN A 417 -3.38 -22.28 -24.25
N VAL A 418 -3.50 -21.10 -24.86
CA VAL A 418 -2.52 -20.02 -24.65
C VAL A 418 -2.67 -19.38 -23.26
N ILE A 419 -3.91 -19.18 -22.79
CA ILE A 419 -4.16 -18.67 -21.42
C ILE A 419 -3.56 -19.62 -20.40
N ASP A 420 -3.76 -20.93 -20.53
CA ASP A 420 -3.24 -21.93 -19.61
C ASP A 420 -1.72 -21.99 -19.62
N ALA A 421 -1.10 -21.95 -20.81
CA ALA A 421 0.35 -21.87 -20.94
C ALA A 421 0.91 -20.59 -20.29
N ALA A 422 0.27 -19.44 -20.56
CA ALA A 422 0.67 -18.17 -19.99
C ALA A 422 0.54 -18.14 -18.46
N LYS A 423 -0.54 -18.72 -17.90
CA LYS A 423 -0.71 -18.85 -16.44
C LYS A 423 0.39 -19.70 -15.80
N GLN A 424 0.78 -20.78 -16.44
CA GLN A 424 1.85 -21.64 -15.92
C GLN A 424 3.19 -20.90 -15.89
N VAL A 425 3.58 -20.25 -16.98
CA VAL A 425 4.83 -19.46 -17.06
C VAL A 425 4.79 -18.28 -16.09
N TYR A 426 3.67 -17.57 -16.03
CA TYR A 426 3.48 -16.46 -15.09
C TYR A 426 3.66 -16.90 -13.64
N LYS A 427 3.11 -18.05 -13.24
CA LYS A 427 3.28 -18.61 -11.90
C LYS A 427 4.76 -18.91 -11.59
N GLU A 428 5.49 -19.47 -12.54
CA GLU A 428 6.93 -19.76 -12.40
C GLU A 428 7.78 -18.49 -12.33
N GLU A 429 7.47 -17.49 -13.14
CA GLU A 429 8.17 -16.18 -13.12
C GLU A 429 7.87 -15.40 -11.84
N SER A 430 6.62 -15.40 -11.37
CA SER A 430 6.25 -14.75 -10.11
C SER A 430 6.98 -15.35 -8.90
N ILE A 431 7.13 -16.68 -8.86
CA ILE A 431 7.90 -17.38 -7.82
C ILE A 431 9.39 -17.00 -7.89
N LYS A 432 9.98 -16.93 -9.09
CA LYS A 432 11.39 -16.53 -9.26
C LYS A 432 11.64 -15.10 -8.80
N ARG A 433 10.77 -14.17 -9.16
CA ARG A 433 10.86 -12.75 -8.72
C ARG A 433 10.75 -12.62 -7.21
N GLU A 434 9.90 -13.40 -6.58
CA GLU A 434 9.76 -13.42 -5.12
C GLU A 434 11.00 -13.94 -4.41
N ALA A 435 11.71 -14.92 -4.99
CA ALA A 435 12.97 -15.45 -4.47
C ALA A 435 14.15 -14.47 -4.61
N GLU A 436 14.16 -13.63 -5.65
CA GLU A 436 15.22 -12.65 -5.92
C GLU A 436 15.11 -11.36 -5.10
N LEU A 437 13.93 -11.04 -4.54
CA LEU A 437 13.65 -9.76 -3.86
C LEU A 437 13.58 -9.86 -2.35
N ALA A 438 14.02 -10.96 -1.76
CA ALA A 438 13.68 -11.31 -0.37
C ALA A 438 14.69 -10.86 0.69
N PHE A 439 15.71 -10.03 0.42
CA PHE A 439 16.67 -9.65 1.45
C PHE A 439 17.31 -8.26 1.25
N VAL A 440 17.73 -7.67 2.36
CA VAL A 440 18.57 -6.46 2.45
C VAL A 440 19.89 -6.89 3.08
N GLU A 441 21.02 -6.73 2.36
CA GLU A 441 22.32 -7.21 2.83
C GLU A 441 22.87 -6.41 4.02
N ASP A 442 22.66 -5.09 4.02
CA ASP A 442 23.25 -4.17 4.99
C ASP A 442 22.15 -3.44 5.80
N TRP A 443 21.22 -4.21 6.38
CA TRP A 443 20.17 -3.62 7.18
C TRP A 443 20.76 -2.94 8.43
N ASN A 444 20.27 -1.75 8.71
CA ASN A 444 20.63 -0.95 9.87
C ASN A 444 19.41 -0.39 10.58
N ILE A 445 19.57 -0.01 11.83
CA ILE A 445 18.52 0.70 12.56
C ILE A 445 18.14 1.98 11.81
N PRO A 446 16.85 2.24 11.57
CA PRO A 446 16.39 3.42 10.84
C PRO A 446 16.82 4.72 11.54
N GLU A 447 17.03 5.79 10.78
CA GLU A 447 17.40 7.10 11.33
C GLU A 447 16.28 7.75 12.13
N SER A 448 15.02 7.45 11.75
CA SER A 448 13.85 7.95 12.46
C SER A 448 12.69 6.96 12.34
N LEU A 449 11.82 6.94 13.34
CA LEU A 449 10.56 6.20 13.35
C LEU A 449 9.42 7.14 13.71
N PRO A 450 8.30 7.09 12.96
CA PRO A 450 7.10 7.86 13.24
C PRO A 450 6.18 7.13 14.22
N PHE A 451 5.48 7.90 15.07
CA PHE A 451 4.54 7.41 16.06
C PHE A 451 3.25 8.24 16.07
N GLY A 452 2.12 7.61 16.35
CA GLY A 452 0.80 8.22 16.37
C GLY A 452 0.45 8.92 17.67
N SER A 453 -0.72 9.55 17.72
CA SER A 453 -1.24 10.23 18.91
C SER A 453 -1.57 9.28 20.07
N GLY A 454 -1.77 7.99 19.77
CA GLY A 454 -2.04 6.94 20.76
C GLY A 454 -0.80 6.38 21.44
N ASP A 455 0.40 6.69 20.92
CA ASP A 455 1.65 6.19 21.47
C ASP A 455 2.08 6.99 22.69
N ILE A 456 2.57 6.28 23.68
CA ILE A 456 2.98 6.84 24.98
C ILE A 456 4.49 7.04 24.98
N LYS A 457 4.92 8.26 25.27
CA LYS A 457 6.33 8.57 25.48
C LYS A 457 6.80 7.95 26.80
N GLU A 458 7.87 7.17 26.72
CA GLU A 458 8.53 6.59 27.87
C GLU A 458 9.99 7.06 27.96
N ASP A 459 10.46 7.31 29.19
CA ASP A 459 11.87 7.65 29.43
C ASP A 459 12.67 6.34 29.55
N ARG A 460 13.48 6.04 28.51
CA ARG A 460 14.26 4.81 28.36
C ARG A 460 15.69 5.15 27.98
N ALA A 461 16.59 5.17 28.95
CA ALA A 461 17.95 5.65 28.78
C ALA A 461 18.76 4.86 27.75
N LYS A 462 18.53 3.54 27.66
CA LYS A 462 19.25 2.64 26.74
C LYS A 462 18.56 2.40 25.41
N SER A 463 17.37 2.95 25.20
CA SER A 463 16.78 2.90 23.86
C SER A 463 17.68 3.62 22.87
N ILE A 464 17.97 2.98 21.72
CA ILE A 464 18.71 3.63 20.63
C ILE A 464 17.88 4.68 19.90
N MET A 465 16.54 4.54 19.97
CA MET A 465 15.59 5.50 19.42
C MET A 465 15.10 6.44 20.51
N GLN A 466 15.31 7.74 20.34
CA GLN A 466 15.00 8.77 21.32
C GLN A 466 14.09 9.88 20.74
N PRO A 467 13.06 10.32 21.48
CA PRO A 467 12.50 9.67 22.67
C PRO A 467 11.87 8.32 22.30
N PHE A 468 11.76 7.38 23.24
CA PHE A 468 11.10 6.10 23.02
C PHE A 468 9.58 6.25 23.14
N TYR A 469 8.84 5.61 22.24
CA TYR A 469 7.39 5.55 22.25
C TYR A 469 6.93 4.10 22.18
N SER A 470 5.83 3.79 22.88
CA SER A 470 5.18 2.48 22.86
C SER A 470 3.66 2.62 22.83
N ASP A 471 2.95 1.61 22.32
CA ASP A 471 1.49 1.51 22.37
C ASP A 471 0.95 1.06 23.73
N GLY A 472 1.84 0.70 24.67
CA GLY A 472 1.52 0.28 26.03
C GLY A 472 0.78 -1.06 26.18
N LYS A 473 0.52 -1.79 25.07
CA LYS A 473 -0.33 -2.98 25.08
C LYS A 473 0.37 -4.26 25.57
N TRP A 474 1.68 -4.39 25.33
CA TRP A 474 2.40 -5.65 25.50
C TRP A 474 3.18 -5.72 26.82
N LYS A 475 2.58 -6.32 27.85
CA LYS A 475 3.17 -6.41 29.19
C LYS A 475 4.50 -7.17 29.22
N THR A 476 4.64 -8.25 28.45
CA THR A 476 5.87 -9.06 28.37
C THR A 476 7.03 -8.26 27.80
N GLU A 477 6.79 -7.51 26.72
CA GLU A 477 7.81 -6.68 26.08
C GLU A 477 8.24 -5.54 27.02
N LYS A 478 7.28 -4.90 27.69
CA LYS A 478 7.57 -3.86 28.68
C LYS A 478 8.45 -4.38 29.84
N ALA A 479 8.12 -5.56 30.36
CA ALA A 479 8.92 -6.19 31.40
C ALA A 479 10.32 -6.57 30.91
N PHE A 480 10.46 -6.96 29.63
CA PHE A 480 11.78 -7.22 29.03
C PHE A 480 12.58 -5.93 28.84
N ILE A 481 11.94 -4.84 28.43
CA ILE A 481 12.57 -3.52 28.37
C ILE A 481 13.09 -3.10 29.76
N ASP A 482 12.29 -3.28 30.82
CA ASP A 482 12.71 -2.96 32.19
C ASP A 482 13.94 -3.79 32.60
N PHE A 483 14.02 -5.04 32.20
CA PHE A 483 15.19 -5.90 32.42
C PHE A 483 16.43 -5.38 31.64
N LEU A 484 16.28 -5.00 30.36
CA LEU A 484 17.36 -4.46 29.55
C LEU A 484 17.88 -3.12 30.11
N GLU A 485 17.00 -2.26 30.59
CA GLU A 485 17.38 -0.97 31.21
C GLU A 485 18.21 -1.17 32.49
N GLN A 486 17.94 -2.22 33.27
CA GLN A 486 18.66 -2.53 34.51
C GLN A 486 20.01 -3.23 34.29
N SER A 487 20.23 -3.86 33.15
CA SER A 487 21.45 -4.62 32.86
C SER A 487 22.68 -3.72 32.73
N GLU A 488 23.77 -4.03 33.42
CA GLU A 488 25.05 -3.30 33.25
C GLU A 488 25.79 -3.64 31.95
N LYS A 489 25.49 -4.76 31.32
CA LYS A 489 26.16 -5.23 30.08
C LYS A 489 25.55 -4.61 28.82
N VAL A 490 24.27 -4.18 28.86
CA VAL A 490 23.59 -3.60 27.71
C VAL A 490 24.08 -2.18 27.44
N GLU A 491 24.57 -1.96 26.21
CA GLU A 491 24.93 -0.62 25.71
C GLU A 491 23.68 0.11 25.20
N TRP A 492 22.90 -0.54 24.34
CA TRP A 492 21.61 -0.04 23.87
C TRP A 492 20.71 -1.19 23.38
N TRP A 493 19.44 -0.92 23.24
CA TRP A 493 18.46 -1.80 22.64
C TRP A 493 17.56 -1.05 21.65
N PHE A 494 17.04 -1.80 20.68
CA PHE A 494 16.07 -1.37 19.67
C PHE A 494 14.85 -2.27 19.74
N LYS A 495 13.66 -1.67 19.91
CA LYS A 495 12.40 -2.38 19.73
C LYS A 495 12.13 -2.44 18.24
N ASN A 496 12.22 -3.63 17.70
CA ASN A 496 11.96 -3.91 16.31
C ASN A 496 10.44 -3.93 16.06
N GLY A 497 10.03 -3.59 14.85
CA GLY A 497 8.66 -3.75 14.39
C GLY A 497 8.48 -5.01 13.57
N ASP A 498 7.35 -5.12 12.91
CA ASP A 498 7.03 -6.25 12.05
C ASP A 498 6.60 -5.80 10.64
N ARG A 499 6.68 -6.71 9.68
CA ARG A 499 6.00 -6.71 8.38
C ARG A 499 6.52 -5.81 7.26
N ASP A 500 7.65 -5.13 7.38
CA ASP A 500 8.24 -4.42 6.25
C ASP A 500 9.78 -4.39 6.27
N ALA A 501 10.41 -3.84 5.21
CA ALA A 501 11.85 -3.78 5.06
C ALA A 501 12.56 -2.83 6.04
N THR A 502 11.83 -1.95 6.74
CA THR A 502 12.37 -1.06 7.77
C THR A 502 12.86 -1.84 8.98
N PHE A 503 12.29 -3.02 9.22
CA PHE A 503 12.58 -3.84 10.39
C PHE A 503 13.36 -5.10 10.02
N VAL A 504 14.23 -5.54 10.92
CA VAL A 504 15.02 -6.74 10.67
C VAL A 504 14.19 -7.99 10.85
N ALA A 505 14.29 -8.88 9.89
CA ALA A 505 13.72 -10.22 9.99
C ALA A 505 14.74 -11.28 9.58
N VAL A 506 14.61 -12.46 10.14
CA VAL A 506 15.40 -13.63 9.82
C VAL A 506 14.57 -14.65 9.04
N PRO A 507 15.18 -15.44 8.14
CA PRO A 507 14.42 -16.41 7.35
C PRO A 507 14.10 -17.64 8.20
N TYR A 508 12.88 -18.17 8.10
CA TYR A 508 12.50 -19.44 8.71
C TYR A 508 11.61 -20.28 7.78
N GLY A 509 11.50 -21.56 8.06
CA GLY A 509 10.71 -22.52 7.30
C GLY A 509 11.55 -23.52 6.49
N ASN A 510 10.95 -24.69 6.22
CA ASN A 510 11.54 -25.75 5.41
C ASN A 510 10.93 -25.66 4.00
N GLY A 511 11.69 -25.18 3.03
CA GLY A 511 11.27 -24.99 1.64
C GLY A 511 10.97 -23.53 1.32
N GLU A 512 9.76 -23.05 1.50
CA GLU A 512 9.41 -21.65 1.33
C GLU A 512 9.88 -20.83 2.54
N LYS A 513 10.85 -19.95 2.33
CA LYS A 513 11.38 -19.10 3.39
C LYS A 513 10.39 -17.97 3.68
N LYS A 514 10.03 -17.81 4.97
CA LYS A 514 9.20 -16.73 5.48
C LYS A 514 10.02 -15.80 6.36
N PRO A 515 9.74 -14.49 6.38
CA PRO A 515 10.40 -13.56 7.30
C PRO A 515 9.85 -13.75 8.72
N PHE A 516 10.76 -13.81 9.69
CA PHE A 516 10.45 -13.76 11.11
C PHE A 516 11.08 -12.52 11.71
N TYR A 517 10.28 -11.57 12.11
CA TYR A 517 10.68 -10.34 12.77
C TYR A 517 10.88 -10.63 14.25
N VAL A 518 12.13 -10.46 14.73
CA VAL A 518 12.45 -10.56 16.17
C VAL A 518 11.96 -9.30 16.88
N ASP A 519 11.57 -9.40 18.15
CA ASP A 519 11.05 -8.25 18.89
C ASP A 519 12.12 -7.22 19.26
N PHE A 520 13.35 -7.69 19.54
CA PHE A 520 14.41 -6.84 20.06
C PHE A 520 15.76 -7.12 19.42
N ILE A 521 16.50 -6.05 19.17
CA ILE A 521 17.92 -6.06 18.88
C ILE A 521 18.61 -5.41 20.05
N VAL A 522 19.57 -6.08 20.66
CA VAL A 522 20.27 -5.63 21.86
C VAL A 522 21.76 -5.63 21.60
N LYS A 523 22.43 -4.49 21.78
CA LYS A 523 23.89 -4.42 21.71
C LYS A 523 24.50 -4.41 23.09
N LEU A 524 25.45 -5.28 23.30
CA LEU A 524 26.25 -5.32 24.50
C LEU A 524 27.49 -4.43 24.39
N LYS A 525 28.03 -4.00 25.54
CA LYS A 525 29.22 -3.14 25.63
C LYS A 525 30.49 -3.78 25.04
N ASP A 526 30.56 -5.12 25.00
CA ASP A 526 31.63 -5.89 24.36
C ASP A 526 31.49 -6.02 22.85
N GLY A 527 30.43 -5.43 22.27
CA GLY A 527 30.15 -5.41 20.85
C GLY A 527 29.33 -6.58 20.32
N ILE A 528 28.91 -7.50 21.16
CA ILE A 528 28.03 -8.63 20.79
C ILE A 528 26.61 -8.11 20.58
N ILE A 529 25.88 -8.67 19.60
CA ILE A 529 24.51 -8.28 19.26
C ILE A 529 23.57 -9.44 19.57
N GLY A 530 22.57 -9.18 20.42
CA GLY A 530 21.49 -10.10 20.75
C GLY A 530 20.27 -9.87 19.87
N LEU A 531 19.65 -10.96 19.39
CA LEU A 531 18.39 -10.98 18.66
C LEU A 531 17.37 -11.77 19.47
N PHE A 532 16.35 -11.09 19.99
CA PHE A 532 15.41 -11.71 20.91
C PHE A 532 13.96 -11.55 20.46
N ASP A 533 13.17 -12.61 20.71
CA ASP A 533 11.73 -12.61 20.53
C ASP A 533 11.06 -12.99 21.85
N THR A 534 10.19 -12.13 22.37
CA THR A 534 9.52 -12.33 23.65
C THR A 534 8.30 -13.22 23.51
N LYS A 535 8.16 -14.20 24.38
CA LYS A 535 7.00 -15.11 24.37
C LYS A 535 6.40 -15.27 25.77
N SER A 536 5.08 -15.42 25.79
CA SER A 536 4.32 -15.74 26.99
C SER A 536 3.27 -16.82 26.70
N GLY A 537 3.02 -17.73 27.67
CA GLY A 537 1.95 -18.70 27.62
C GLY A 537 1.97 -19.64 26.42
N PHE A 538 0.82 -19.85 25.79
CA PHE A 538 0.59 -20.81 24.69
C PHE A 538 1.38 -20.53 23.40
N THR A 539 2.00 -19.38 23.25
CA THR A 539 2.76 -19.05 22.04
C THR A 539 4.14 -19.71 21.98
N GLN A 540 4.63 -20.27 23.09
CA GLN A 540 5.94 -20.94 23.17
C GLN A 540 6.00 -22.17 22.26
N LYS A 541 4.95 -22.99 22.28
CA LYS A 541 4.88 -24.26 21.50
C LYS A 541 4.89 -24.05 19.98
N LEU A 542 4.32 -22.93 19.53
CA LEU A 542 4.25 -22.57 18.11
C LEU A 542 5.55 -21.96 17.54
N ALA A 543 6.51 -21.67 18.42
CA ALA A 543 7.73 -20.95 18.08
C ALA A 543 8.83 -21.84 17.46
N GLY A 544 8.70 -23.17 17.48
CA GLY A 544 9.74 -24.10 17.04
C GLY A 544 10.38 -23.79 15.68
N PRO A 545 9.62 -23.65 14.59
CA PRO A 545 10.18 -23.31 13.28
C PRO A 545 10.90 -21.95 13.24
N LYS A 546 10.43 -20.96 14.00
CA LYS A 546 11.04 -19.63 14.10
C LYS A 546 12.37 -19.69 14.85
N ILE A 547 12.43 -20.44 15.94
CA ILE A 547 13.68 -20.67 16.69
C ILE A 547 14.74 -21.32 15.80
N ASN A 548 14.36 -22.35 15.05
CA ASN A 548 15.27 -23.03 14.14
C ASN A 548 15.80 -22.05 13.07
N GLY A 549 14.96 -21.17 12.56
CA GLY A 549 15.35 -20.13 11.61
C GLY A 549 16.34 -19.14 12.23
N LEU A 550 16.04 -18.63 13.43
CA LEU A 550 16.89 -17.68 14.14
C LEU A 550 18.23 -18.30 14.52
N TYR A 551 18.24 -19.52 15.05
CA TYR A 551 19.45 -20.23 15.38
C TYR A 551 20.35 -20.41 14.14
N LYS A 552 19.80 -20.90 13.04
CA LYS A 552 20.52 -21.07 11.80
C LYS A 552 21.09 -19.74 11.29
N TYR A 553 20.30 -18.68 11.30
CA TYR A 553 20.74 -17.35 10.91
C TYR A 553 21.93 -16.87 11.75
N ILE A 554 21.84 -16.98 13.07
CA ILE A 554 22.93 -16.61 13.99
C ILE A 554 24.20 -17.41 13.67
N GLN A 555 24.10 -18.72 13.47
CA GLN A 555 25.25 -19.57 13.13
C GLN A 555 25.89 -19.17 11.79
N ASP A 556 25.07 -18.90 10.78
CA ASP A 556 25.56 -18.57 9.44
C ASP A 556 26.22 -17.17 9.41
N GLU A 557 25.67 -16.19 10.11
CA GLU A 557 26.26 -14.85 10.23
C GLU A 557 27.54 -14.86 11.09
N ASN A 558 27.58 -15.66 12.15
CA ASN A 558 28.79 -15.82 12.98
C ASN A 558 29.95 -16.47 12.20
N LYS A 559 29.67 -17.41 11.28
CA LYS A 559 30.69 -17.93 10.36
C LYS A 559 31.29 -16.86 9.44
N LYS A 560 30.55 -15.78 9.17
CA LYS A 560 31.02 -14.63 8.38
C LYS A 560 31.77 -13.58 9.24
N GLY A 561 32.00 -13.86 10.52
CA GLY A 561 32.74 -13.01 11.45
C GLY A 561 31.87 -12.06 12.27
N LYS A 562 30.54 -12.15 12.20
CA LYS A 562 29.64 -11.43 13.13
C LYS A 562 29.71 -12.07 14.52
N LYS A 563 29.27 -11.32 15.54
CA LYS A 563 29.14 -11.81 16.92
C LYS A 563 27.68 -11.69 17.35
N LEU A 564 26.87 -12.65 16.91
CA LEU A 564 25.44 -12.69 17.19
C LEU A 564 25.11 -13.77 18.20
N PHE A 565 24.13 -13.52 19.05
CA PHE A 565 23.49 -14.52 19.92
C PHE A 565 21.99 -14.20 20.04
N GLY A 566 21.21 -15.06 20.67
CA GLY A 566 19.81 -14.78 20.90
C GLY A 566 18.94 -16.01 20.79
N GLY A 567 17.64 -15.77 20.88
CA GLY A 567 16.63 -16.82 20.90
C GLY A 567 15.29 -16.27 21.33
N ILE A 568 14.41 -17.17 21.73
CA ILE A 568 13.17 -16.80 22.37
C ILE A 568 13.40 -16.58 23.85
N VAL A 569 12.87 -15.48 24.40
CA VAL A 569 13.01 -15.14 25.81
C VAL A 569 11.66 -15.15 26.52
N ALA A 570 11.67 -15.63 27.76
CA ALA A 570 10.51 -15.62 28.64
C ALA A 570 10.92 -15.35 30.08
N ASN A 571 9.99 -14.79 30.85
CA ASN A 571 10.17 -14.69 32.30
C ASN A 571 9.57 -15.93 32.98
N THR A 572 10.27 -16.52 33.93
CA THR A 572 9.77 -17.71 34.66
C THR A 572 8.53 -17.43 35.52
N ASP A 573 8.27 -16.18 35.89
CA ASP A 573 7.00 -15.70 36.46
C ASP A 573 6.24 -14.86 35.40
N GLN A 574 5.45 -15.53 34.59
CA GLN A 574 4.71 -14.89 33.48
C GLN A 574 3.54 -14.00 33.91
N ARG A 575 3.17 -14.03 35.23
CA ARG A 575 2.08 -13.20 35.74
C ARG A 575 2.57 -11.83 36.20
N ASN A 576 3.66 -11.81 36.96
CA ASN A 576 4.16 -10.60 37.62
C ASN A 576 5.52 -10.16 37.11
N TYR A 577 6.17 -10.99 36.23
CA TYR A 577 7.50 -10.76 35.69
C TYR A 577 8.61 -10.55 36.75
N ARG A 578 8.46 -11.17 37.92
CA ARG A 578 9.42 -11.13 39.02
C ARG A 578 10.39 -12.32 39.02
N GLY A 579 10.21 -13.26 38.11
CA GLY A 579 11.08 -14.41 37.93
C GLY A 579 12.36 -14.05 37.14
N ARG A 580 13.16 -15.07 36.91
CA ARG A 580 14.37 -14.93 36.07
C ARG A 580 13.98 -14.87 34.60
N TRP A 581 14.72 -14.10 33.82
CA TRP A 581 14.65 -14.19 32.35
C TRP A 581 15.47 -15.37 31.88
N VAL A 582 14.89 -16.15 31.00
CA VAL A 582 15.49 -17.34 30.40
C VAL A 582 15.39 -17.26 28.90
N CYS A 583 16.36 -17.85 28.21
CA CYS A 583 16.47 -17.88 26.76
C CYS A 583 16.42 -19.33 26.26
N PHE A 584 15.76 -19.53 25.14
CA PHE A 584 15.75 -20.78 24.40
C PHE A 584 16.31 -20.57 23.01
N ASP A 585 17.50 -21.07 22.77
CA ASP A 585 18.22 -20.97 21.48
C ASP A 585 18.45 -22.34 20.84
N ASN A 586 18.03 -23.41 21.48
CA ASN A 586 18.40 -24.78 21.12
C ASN A 586 17.32 -25.47 20.29
N THR A 587 17.70 -25.90 19.07
CA THR A 587 16.81 -26.57 18.11
C THR A 587 16.62 -28.07 18.37
N SER A 588 17.44 -28.68 19.23
CA SER A 588 17.42 -30.12 19.50
C SER A 588 16.48 -30.54 20.63
N LYS A 589 15.95 -29.59 21.40
CA LYS A 589 15.09 -29.85 22.55
C LYS A 589 13.64 -29.44 22.25
N ASN A 590 12.68 -30.25 22.71
CA ASN A 590 11.26 -29.94 22.53
C ASN A 590 10.82 -28.82 23.47
N LEU A 591 10.16 -27.81 22.91
CA LEU A 591 9.48 -26.77 23.63
C LEU A 591 8.15 -27.31 24.20
N LYS A 592 7.94 -27.08 25.48
CA LYS A 592 6.66 -27.33 26.17
C LYS A 592 6.17 -26.03 26.79
N ASP A 593 4.87 -25.83 26.79
CA ASP A 593 4.27 -24.66 27.40
C ASP A 593 4.53 -24.64 28.91
N ASN A 594 5.01 -23.52 29.43
CA ASN A 594 5.33 -23.29 30.86
C ASN A 594 6.37 -24.25 31.49
N ASP A 595 7.15 -24.96 30.65
CA ASP A 595 8.25 -25.79 31.12
C ASP A 595 9.59 -25.14 30.75
N PHE A 596 10.26 -24.55 31.71
CA PHE A 596 11.55 -23.89 31.54
C PHE A 596 12.77 -24.79 31.84
N SER A 597 12.58 -26.09 32.02
CA SER A 597 13.66 -27.03 32.37
C SER A 597 14.79 -27.10 31.31
N ASN A 598 14.46 -26.80 30.04
CA ASN A 598 15.39 -26.81 28.93
C ASN A 598 15.89 -25.41 28.53
N TRP A 599 15.53 -24.39 29.28
CA TRP A 599 15.89 -23.00 29.00
C TRP A 599 17.13 -22.60 29.80
N GLU A 600 17.96 -21.78 29.24
CA GLU A 600 19.16 -21.24 29.90
C GLU A 600 18.85 -19.87 30.53
N GLY A 601 19.52 -19.57 31.64
CA GLY A 601 19.39 -18.25 32.23
C GLY A 601 19.93 -17.17 31.31
N LEU A 602 19.15 -16.11 31.08
CA LEU A 602 19.60 -14.99 30.27
C LEU A 602 20.41 -14.01 31.12
N GLU A 603 21.72 -14.00 30.94
CA GLU A 603 22.65 -13.11 31.63
C GLU A 603 23.07 -11.95 30.73
N LEU A 604 22.34 -10.84 30.76
CA LEU A 604 22.65 -9.60 30.05
C LEU A 604 23.20 -8.55 30.99
#